data_a922cee02186a14d42cff626d41b8967
#
_entry.id   a922cee02186a14d42cff626d41b8967
#
_cell.length_a   1.000
_cell.length_b   1.000
_cell.length_c   1.000
_cell.angle_alpha   90.00
_cell.angle_beta   90.00
_cell.angle_gamma   90.00
#
_symmetry.space_group_name_H-M   'P 1'
#
loop_
_entity.id
_entity.type
_entity.pdbx_description
1 polymer ?
#
loop_
_entity_poly.entity_id
_entity_poly.type
_entity_poly.pdbx_seq_one_letter_code
_entity_poly.pdbx_strand_id
1 'polypeptide(L)'
;MRLKDKVAIVTGAAQGIGAHYARGLAKEGASVAIVDILDPNPVAKEIVNADGKALALKIDVSDEAQTKEMVRKVVETFGRVDILVNNAAIYGTIVRKPFEELTVEEWDKLYAVNVRGIFLCVKAVAPHMKAQKRGKIVNVTSSTFFKGNENFLHYVSSKGAVVAMTRSLARELGDYNINVNAIAPGQTMSEANLKRGEETDAHSLRLRLLKRRLVPEDLVGTVVYLSSSDSDMMTGQVLLVDGGTAFH
;
A
#
# COMPACT_ATOMS: atom_id res chain seq x y z
N MET A 1 -12.91 8.06 16.35
CA MET A 1 -12.81 7.63 14.92
C MET A 1 -12.22 8.76 14.10
N ARG A 2 -10.95 8.62 13.73
CA ARG A 2 -10.16 9.64 13.00
C ARG A 2 -10.55 9.79 11.53
N LEU A 3 -11.24 8.79 10.97
CA LEU A 3 -11.58 8.72 9.54
C LEU A 3 -13.09 8.68 9.31
N LYS A 4 -13.88 9.17 10.29
CA LYS A 4 -15.33 9.25 10.15
C LYS A 4 -15.71 10.01 8.87
N ASP A 5 -16.67 9.47 8.11
CA ASP A 5 -17.18 10.00 6.84
C ASP A 5 -16.13 10.11 5.70
N LYS A 6 -14.99 9.43 5.81
CA LYS A 6 -13.99 9.31 4.75
C LYS A 6 -14.22 8.07 3.91
N VAL A 7 -13.79 8.14 2.64
CA VAL A 7 -13.82 7.02 1.70
C VAL A 7 -12.40 6.64 1.33
N ALA A 8 -12.03 5.39 1.59
CA ALA A 8 -10.71 4.86 1.33
C ALA A 8 -10.74 3.77 0.26
N ILE A 9 -9.76 3.79 -0.62
CA ILE A 9 -9.43 2.69 -1.54
C ILE A 9 -8.15 2.03 -1.03
N VAL A 10 -8.16 0.71 -0.85
CA VAL A 10 -6.97 -0.07 -0.50
C VAL A 10 -6.74 -1.14 -1.55
N THR A 11 -5.61 -1.06 -2.27
CA THR A 11 -5.25 -2.03 -3.30
C THR A 11 -4.44 -3.19 -2.74
N GLY A 12 -4.58 -4.40 -3.33
CA GLY A 12 -3.93 -5.61 -2.80
C GLY A 12 -4.49 -5.97 -1.42
N ALA A 13 -5.80 -5.86 -1.22
CA ALA A 13 -6.42 -5.91 0.10
C ALA A 13 -7.31 -7.15 0.33
N ALA A 14 -7.30 -8.15 -0.55
CA ALA A 14 -8.00 -9.42 -0.31
C ALA A 14 -7.30 -10.29 0.75
N GLN A 15 -6.04 -10.02 1.06
CA GLN A 15 -5.23 -10.78 2.03
C GLN A 15 -4.07 -9.93 2.58
N GLY A 16 -3.32 -10.50 3.52
CA GLY A 16 -2.06 -9.96 4.02
C GLY A 16 -2.18 -8.56 4.62
N ILE A 17 -1.13 -7.76 4.46
CA ILE A 17 -1.02 -6.43 5.04
C ILE A 17 -2.15 -5.51 4.55
N GLY A 18 -2.53 -5.60 3.28
CA GLY A 18 -3.61 -4.77 2.71
C GLY A 18 -4.96 -5.01 3.37
N ALA A 19 -5.28 -6.27 3.71
CA ALA A 19 -6.51 -6.61 4.43
C ALA A 19 -6.53 -5.99 5.85
N HIS A 20 -5.38 -5.99 6.56
CA HIS A 20 -5.26 -5.33 7.86
C HIS A 20 -5.39 -3.81 7.75
N TYR A 21 -4.84 -3.19 6.69
CA TYR A 21 -5.06 -1.76 6.41
C TYR A 21 -6.55 -1.47 6.20
N ALA A 22 -7.24 -2.26 5.37
CA ALA A 22 -8.66 -2.07 5.10
C ALA A 22 -9.51 -2.15 6.38
N ARG A 23 -9.29 -3.18 7.21
CA ARG A 23 -9.96 -3.34 8.51
C ARG A 23 -9.65 -2.18 9.46
N GLY A 24 -8.38 -1.75 9.51
CA GLY A 24 -7.96 -0.66 10.38
C GLY A 24 -8.58 0.68 10.00
N LEU A 25 -8.65 1.00 8.72
CA LEU A 25 -9.29 2.22 8.22
C LEU A 25 -10.82 2.18 8.49
N ALA A 26 -11.46 1.02 8.27
CA ALA A 26 -12.88 0.83 8.59
C ALA A 26 -13.18 1.00 10.08
N LYS A 27 -12.33 0.45 10.96
CA LYS A 27 -12.44 0.62 12.43
C LYS A 27 -12.35 2.09 12.85
N GLU A 28 -11.64 2.91 12.11
CA GLU A 28 -11.56 4.36 12.32
C GLU A 28 -12.70 5.14 11.64
N GLY A 29 -13.69 4.46 11.07
CA GLY A 29 -14.92 5.04 10.54
C GLY A 29 -14.92 5.34 9.05
N ALA A 30 -13.90 4.89 8.29
CA ALA A 30 -13.91 5.03 6.84
C ALA A 30 -14.85 4.01 6.17
N SER A 31 -15.49 4.42 5.06
CA SER A 31 -16.03 3.49 4.07
C SER A 31 -14.87 2.99 3.20
N VAL A 32 -14.71 1.67 3.03
CA VAL A 32 -13.50 1.12 2.41
C VAL A 32 -13.82 0.32 1.16
N ALA A 33 -13.18 0.65 0.04
CA ALA A 33 -13.13 -0.20 -1.14
C ALA A 33 -11.93 -1.14 -1.03
N ILE A 34 -12.20 -2.44 -1.01
CA ILE A 34 -11.21 -3.52 -0.98
C ILE A 34 -10.96 -3.94 -2.42
N VAL A 35 -9.77 -3.67 -2.91
CA VAL A 35 -9.40 -3.84 -4.32
C VAL A 35 -8.30 -4.88 -4.45
N ASP A 36 -8.52 -5.92 -5.25
CA ASP A 36 -7.52 -6.97 -5.50
C ASP A 36 -7.79 -7.69 -6.83
N ILE A 37 -6.80 -8.39 -7.37
CA ILE A 37 -6.98 -9.38 -8.45
C ILE A 37 -7.58 -10.70 -7.93
N LEU A 38 -7.40 -10.99 -6.64
CA LEU A 38 -8.03 -12.10 -5.93
C LEU A 38 -9.47 -11.72 -5.53
N ASP A 39 -10.19 -12.64 -4.92
CA ASP A 39 -11.54 -12.35 -4.39
C ASP A 39 -11.49 -11.48 -3.13
N PRO A 40 -11.94 -10.21 -3.19
CA PRO A 40 -11.94 -9.31 -2.04
C PRO A 40 -13.18 -9.44 -1.13
N ASN A 41 -14.17 -10.26 -1.52
CA ASN A 41 -15.44 -10.39 -0.80
C ASN A 41 -15.29 -10.87 0.66
N PRO A 42 -14.39 -11.81 1.02
CA PRO A 42 -14.23 -12.23 2.40
C PRO A 42 -13.90 -11.04 3.33
N VAL A 43 -12.93 -10.21 2.96
CA VAL A 43 -12.53 -9.04 3.77
C VAL A 43 -13.65 -7.99 3.83
N ALA A 44 -14.36 -7.77 2.72
CA ALA A 44 -15.49 -6.85 2.71
C ALA A 44 -16.62 -7.32 3.65
N LYS A 45 -16.95 -8.61 3.64
CA LYS A 45 -17.95 -9.20 4.56
C LYS A 45 -17.55 -9.06 6.02
N GLU A 46 -16.28 -9.28 6.36
CA GLU A 46 -15.78 -9.10 7.72
C GLU A 46 -15.97 -7.66 8.22
N ILE A 47 -15.67 -6.66 7.35
CA ILE A 47 -15.86 -5.25 7.68
C ILE A 47 -17.36 -4.94 7.89
N VAL A 48 -18.23 -5.45 7.02
CA VAL A 48 -19.68 -5.23 7.12
C VAL A 48 -20.24 -5.90 8.36
N ASN A 49 -19.80 -7.11 8.70
CA ASN A 49 -20.22 -7.83 9.92
C ASN A 49 -19.75 -7.11 11.21
N ALA A 50 -18.78 -6.22 11.12
CA ALA A 50 -18.32 -5.35 12.20
C ALA A 50 -18.92 -3.93 12.12
N ASP A 51 -20.11 -3.79 11.51
CA ASP A 51 -20.87 -2.54 11.33
C ASP A 51 -20.14 -1.47 10.50
N GLY A 52 -19.11 -1.86 9.76
CA GLY A 52 -18.39 -0.98 8.80
C GLY A 52 -19.08 -0.95 7.43
N LYS A 53 -18.60 -0.03 6.58
CA LYS A 53 -19.02 0.07 5.15
C LYS A 53 -17.90 -0.40 4.25
N ALA A 54 -18.18 -1.37 3.38
CA ALA A 54 -17.20 -1.93 2.49
C ALA A 54 -17.75 -2.18 1.08
N LEU A 55 -16.88 -2.06 0.08
CA LEU A 55 -17.13 -2.39 -1.32
C LEU A 55 -16.02 -3.31 -1.82
N ALA A 56 -16.36 -4.49 -2.31
CA ALA A 56 -15.41 -5.44 -2.89
C ALA A 56 -15.30 -5.24 -4.39
N LEU A 57 -14.07 -5.03 -4.89
CA LEU A 57 -13.80 -4.82 -6.31
C LEU A 57 -12.65 -5.71 -6.78
N LYS A 58 -12.93 -6.61 -7.71
CA LYS A 58 -11.91 -7.42 -8.36
C LYS A 58 -11.32 -6.64 -9.53
N ILE A 59 -10.08 -6.13 -9.37
CA ILE A 59 -9.41 -5.18 -10.27
C ILE A 59 -7.93 -5.52 -10.37
N ASP A 60 -7.39 -5.51 -11.58
CA ASP A 60 -5.94 -5.47 -11.84
C ASP A 60 -5.48 -4.02 -11.92
N VAL A 61 -4.64 -3.61 -10.98
CA VAL A 61 -4.10 -2.23 -10.92
C VAL A 61 -3.14 -1.92 -12.06
N SER A 62 -2.62 -2.92 -12.76
CA SER A 62 -1.75 -2.74 -13.94
C SER A 62 -2.52 -2.40 -15.22
N ASP A 63 -3.85 -2.48 -15.18
CA ASP A 63 -4.77 -2.15 -16.28
C ASP A 63 -5.42 -0.78 -16.05
N GLU A 64 -5.19 0.15 -16.98
CA GLU A 64 -5.69 1.53 -16.86
C GLU A 64 -7.24 1.60 -16.91
N ALA A 65 -7.88 0.78 -17.72
CA ALA A 65 -9.34 0.77 -17.81
C ALA A 65 -9.98 0.29 -16.51
N GLN A 66 -9.39 -0.74 -15.89
CA GLN A 66 -9.84 -1.26 -14.61
C GLN A 66 -9.62 -0.27 -13.46
N THR A 67 -8.51 0.48 -13.44
CA THR A 67 -8.29 1.50 -12.40
C THR A 67 -9.27 2.67 -12.53
N LYS A 68 -9.66 3.07 -13.73
CA LYS A 68 -10.73 4.06 -13.96
C LYS A 68 -12.08 3.54 -13.49
N GLU A 69 -12.40 2.28 -13.82
CA GLU A 69 -13.64 1.62 -13.40
C GLU A 69 -13.71 1.46 -11.87
N MET A 70 -12.59 1.16 -11.21
CA MET A 70 -12.48 1.13 -9.74
C MET A 70 -12.97 2.45 -9.14
N VAL A 71 -12.42 3.57 -9.60
CA VAL A 71 -12.76 4.90 -9.05
C VAL A 71 -14.21 5.25 -9.36
N ARG A 72 -14.69 4.96 -10.58
CA ARG A 72 -16.09 5.17 -10.96
C ARG A 72 -17.05 4.46 -9.97
N LYS A 73 -16.83 3.16 -9.71
CA LYS A 73 -17.65 2.37 -8.79
C LYS A 73 -17.58 2.89 -7.34
N VAL A 74 -16.41 3.31 -6.88
CA VAL A 74 -16.26 3.89 -5.54
C VAL A 74 -17.03 5.19 -5.40
N VAL A 75 -16.95 6.08 -6.41
CA VAL A 75 -17.67 7.35 -6.41
C VAL A 75 -19.18 7.13 -6.51
N GLU A 76 -19.64 6.19 -7.34
CA GLU A 76 -21.06 5.83 -7.43
C GLU A 76 -21.62 5.28 -6.11
N THR A 77 -20.81 4.48 -5.38
CA THR A 77 -21.25 3.82 -4.15
C THR A 77 -21.17 4.77 -2.94
N PHE A 78 -20.11 5.55 -2.82
CA PHE A 78 -19.80 6.34 -1.61
C PHE A 78 -19.77 7.85 -1.84
N GLY A 79 -19.91 8.32 -3.09
CA GLY A 79 -20.00 9.74 -3.45
C GLY A 79 -18.66 10.47 -3.55
N ARG A 80 -17.54 9.89 -3.09
CA ARG A 80 -16.24 10.57 -3.01
C ARG A 80 -15.07 9.59 -2.92
N VAL A 81 -13.83 10.11 -3.03
CA VAL A 81 -12.59 9.40 -2.68
C VAL A 81 -11.70 10.34 -1.87
N ASP A 82 -11.41 9.99 -0.61
CA ASP A 82 -10.54 10.79 0.27
C ASP A 82 -9.14 10.20 0.44
N ILE A 83 -9.04 8.87 0.43
CA ILE A 83 -7.82 8.13 0.77
C ILE A 83 -7.55 7.08 -0.30
N LEU A 84 -6.29 7.00 -0.75
CA LEU A 84 -5.79 5.92 -1.58
C LEU A 84 -4.59 5.28 -0.89
N VAL A 85 -4.68 3.98 -0.60
CA VAL A 85 -3.55 3.18 -0.11
C VAL A 85 -3.09 2.26 -1.23
N ASN A 86 -1.98 2.58 -1.87
CA ASN A 86 -1.34 1.78 -2.90
C ASN A 86 -0.49 0.68 -2.25
N ASN A 87 -1.11 -0.47 -1.95
CA ASN A 87 -0.47 -1.60 -1.32
C ASN A 87 -0.27 -2.79 -2.28
N ALA A 88 -1.03 -2.90 -3.37
CA ALA A 88 -0.89 -3.97 -4.35
C ALA A 88 0.56 -4.10 -4.85
N ALA A 89 1.12 -5.29 -4.77
CA ALA A 89 2.48 -5.57 -5.22
C ALA A 89 2.70 -7.06 -5.49
N ILE A 90 3.52 -7.37 -6.47
CA ILE A 90 4.13 -8.69 -6.61
C ILE A 90 5.26 -8.78 -5.58
N TYR A 91 5.14 -9.72 -4.64
CA TYR A 91 6.11 -9.99 -3.59
C TYR A 91 6.22 -11.47 -3.24
N GLY A 92 5.13 -12.11 -2.84
CA GLY A 92 5.12 -13.47 -2.29
C GLY A 92 5.54 -14.56 -3.27
N THR A 93 5.39 -14.31 -4.56
CA THR A 93 5.72 -15.25 -5.65
C THR A 93 7.12 -15.04 -6.23
N ILE A 94 7.89 -14.06 -5.74
CA ILE A 94 9.23 -13.78 -6.26
C ILE A 94 10.19 -14.87 -5.82
N VAL A 95 10.83 -15.52 -6.79
CA VAL A 95 12.00 -16.37 -6.58
C VAL A 95 13.24 -15.47 -6.57
N ARG A 96 14.00 -15.51 -5.47
CA ARG A 96 15.26 -14.78 -5.37
C ARG A 96 16.34 -15.47 -6.18
N LYS A 97 17.06 -14.72 -7.00
CA LYS A 97 18.14 -15.21 -7.86
C LYS A 97 19.13 -14.10 -8.22
N PRO A 98 20.36 -14.40 -8.63
CA PRO A 98 21.32 -13.44 -9.13
C PRO A 98 20.71 -12.57 -10.24
N PHE A 99 21.15 -11.30 -10.33
CA PHE A 99 20.54 -10.35 -11.27
C PHE A 99 20.73 -10.76 -12.74
N GLU A 100 21.80 -11.49 -13.06
CA GLU A 100 22.08 -12.00 -14.39
C GLU A 100 21.05 -13.04 -14.86
N GLU A 101 20.37 -13.69 -13.93
CA GLU A 101 19.34 -14.70 -14.21
C GLU A 101 17.93 -14.10 -14.30
N LEU A 102 17.77 -12.80 -13.97
CA LEU A 102 16.47 -12.12 -14.08
C LEU A 102 16.11 -11.95 -15.55
N THR A 103 14.92 -12.40 -15.95
CA THR A 103 14.44 -12.15 -17.30
C THR A 103 13.78 -10.78 -17.41
N VAL A 104 13.72 -10.25 -18.63
CA VAL A 104 13.04 -8.97 -18.91
C VAL A 104 11.55 -9.08 -18.57
N GLU A 105 10.94 -10.22 -18.84
CA GLU A 105 9.52 -10.48 -18.56
C GLU A 105 9.21 -10.44 -17.06
N GLU A 106 10.09 -11.00 -16.23
CA GLU A 106 9.95 -10.93 -14.75
C GLU A 106 10.06 -9.49 -14.27
N TRP A 107 11.02 -8.74 -14.83
CA TRP A 107 11.21 -7.32 -14.56
C TRP A 107 9.97 -6.53 -14.94
N ASP A 108 9.51 -6.64 -16.18
CA ASP A 108 8.40 -5.87 -16.72
C ASP A 108 7.08 -6.18 -15.99
N LYS A 109 6.82 -7.45 -15.71
CA LYS A 109 5.65 -7.88 -14.95
C LYS A 109 5.62 -7.27 -13.55
N LEU A 110 6.75 -7.28 -12.86
CA LEU A 110 6.86 -6.70 -11.52
C LEU A 110 6.67 -5.18 -11.55
N TYR A 111 7.32 -4.48 -12.49
CA TYR A 111 7.19 -3.04 -12.64
C TYR A 111 5.79 -2.63 -13.08
N ALA A 112 5.13 -3.42 -13.90
CA ALA A 112 3.73 -3.18 -14.29
C ALA A 112 2.80 -3.06 -13.06
N VAL A 113 2.98 -3.91 -12.06
CA VAL A 113 2.15 -3.88 -10.84
C VAL A 113 2.71 -2.88 -9.82
N ASN A 114 4.00 -3.04 -9.44
CA ASN A 114 4.58 -2.33 -8.29
C ASN A 114 4.83 -0.83 -8.55
N VAL A 115 4.97 -0.42 -9.80
CA VAL A 115 5.30 0.97 -10.18
C VAL A 115 4.19 1.57 -11.03
N ARG A 116 3.92 1.01 -12.23
CA ARG A 116 2.89 1.53 -13.12
C ARG A 116 1.50 1.46 -12.49
N GLY A 117 1.19 0.40 -11.73
CA GLY A 117 -0.09 0.26 -11.01
C GLY A 117 -0.35 1.41 -10.05
N ILE A 118 0.66 1.85 -9.28
CA ILE A 118 0.56 3.01 -8.40
C ILE A 118 0.27 4.28 -9.22
N PHE A 119 1.02 4.50 -10.30
CA PHE A 119 0.78 5.63 -11.20
C PHE A 119 -0.66 5.65 -11.74
N LEU A 120 -1.17 4.52 -12.20
CA LEU A 120 -2.53 4.40 -12.75
C LEU A 120 -3.60 4.66 -11.69
N CYS A 121 -3.43 4.11 -10.48
CA CYS A 121 -4.35 4.37 -9.37
C CYS A 121 -4.37 5.86 -8.99
N VAL A 122 -3.20 6.49 -8.87
CA VAL A 122 -3.10 7.93 -8.57
C VAL A 122 -3.72 8.76 -9.70
N LYS A 123 -3.40 8.44 -10.96
CA LYS A 123 -3.99 9.10 -12.14
C LYS A 123 -5.52 9.04 -12.13
N ALA A 124 -6.11 7.93 -11.69
CA ALA A 124 -7.54 7.76 -11.63
C ALA A 124 -8.21 8.53 -10.49
N VAL A 125 -7.61 8.59 -9.28
CA VAL A 125 -8.22 9.30 -8.13
C VAL A 125 -7.95 10.81 -8.15
N ALA A 126 -6.83 11.26 -8.73
CA ALA A 126 -6.39 12.65 -8.66
C ALA A 126 -7.43 13.68 -9.15
N PRO A 127 -8.19 13.47 -10.23
CA PRO A 127 -9.24 14.43 -10.64
C PRO A 127 -10.29 14.67 -9.54
N HIS A 128 -10.72 13.61 -8.85
CA HIS A 128 -11.71 13.69 -7.78
C HIS A 128 -11.13 14.40 -6.55
N MET A 129 -9.91 14.04 -6.12
CA MET A 129 -9.24 14.68 -5.00
C MET A 129 -8.92 16.16 -5.28
N LYS A 130 -8.52 16.51 -6.52
CA LYS A 130 -8.29 17.91 -6.96
C LYS A 130 -9.58 18.72 -6.88
N ALA A 131 -10.70 18.19 -7.37
CA ALA A 131 -12.01 18.84 -7.29
C ALA A 131 -12.45 19.07 -5.83
N GLN A 132 -12.13 18.12 -4.94
CA GLN A 132 -12.40 18.21 -3.49
C GLN A 132 -11.42 19.15 -2.76
N LYS A 133 -10.30 19.53 -3.39
CA LYS A 133 -9.16 20.25 -2.78
C LYS A 133 -8.66 19.56 -1.51
N ARG A 134 -8.69 18.25 -1.47
CA ARG A 134 -8.26 17.42 -0.35
C ARG A 134 -8.09 15.97 -0.78
N GLY A 135 -7.05 15.33 -0.27
CA GLY A 135 -6.81 13.90 -0.45
C GLY A 135 -5.60 13.40 0.32
N LYS A 136 -5.56 12.11 0.59
CA LYS A 136 -4.44 11.42 1.22
C LYS A 136 -4.04 10.22 0.36
N ILE A 137 -2.80 10.18 -0.09
CA ILE A 137 -2.24 9.06 -0.84
C ILE A 137 -1.11 8.46 -0.01
N VAL A 138 -1.24 7.17 0.30
CA VAL A 138 -0.26 6.40 1.05
C VAL A 138 0.29 5.30 0.16
N ASN A 139 1.56 5.42 -0.23
CA ASN A 139 2.24 4.41 -1.03
C ASN A 139 2.98 3.41 -0.13
N VAL A 140 2.88 2.12 -0.42
CA VAL A 140 3.62 1.10 0.32
C VAL A 140 4.91 0.77 -0.41
N THR A 141 6.04 1.29 0.12
CA THR A 141 7.40 0.92 -0.29
C THR A 141 7.90 -0.27 0.53
N SER A 142 9.17 -0.31 0.91
CA SER A 142 9.74 -1.37 1.74
C SER A 142 11.05 -0.91 2.39
N SER A 143 11.37 -1.41 3.57
CA SER A 143 12.69 -1.22 4.20
C SER A 143 13.84 -1.80 3.36
N THR A 144 13.55 -2.68 2.40
CA THR A 144 14.56 -3.22 1.47
C THR A 144 15.24 -2.14 0.63
N PHE A 145 14.52 -1.04 0.32
CA PHE A 145 15.11 0.10 -0.39
C PHE A 145 16.29 0.73 0.37
N PHE A 146 16.20 0.82 1.69
CA PHE A 146 17.24 1.42 2.52
C PHE A 146 18.43 0.49 2.75
N LYS A 147 18.25 -0.82 2.65
CA LYS A 147 19.28 -1.83 2.95
C LYS A 147 20.00 -2.35 1.71
N GLY A 148 19.29 -2.43 0.59
CA GLY A 148 19.66 -3.28 -0.53
C GLY A 148 19.62 -4.76 -0.14
N ASN A 149 18.92 -5.58 -0.89
CA ASN A 149 18.89 -7.03 -0.65
C ASN A 149 19.44 -7.73 -1.89
N GLU A 150 20.45 -8.56 -1.71
CA GLU A 150 21.00 -9.42 -2.77
C GLU A 150 19.94 -10.36 -3.34
N ASN A 151 20.10 -10.75 -4.59
CA ASN A 151 19.19 -11.64 -5.31
C ASN A 151 17.73 -11.14 -5.39
N PHE A 152 17.51 -9.81 -5.29
CA PHE A 152 16.18 -9.21 -5.22
C PHE A 152 16.08 -7.88 -5.98
N LEU A 153 16.96 -7.69 -6.98
CA LEU A 153 17.20 -6.40 -7.65
C LEU A 153 15.92 -5.72 -8.15
N HIS A 154 15.09 -6.41 -8.93
CA HIS A 154 13.87 -5.86 -9.53
C HIS A 154 12.85 -5.39 -8.48
N TYR A 155 12.73 -6.12 -7.36
CA TYR A 155 11.85 -5.69 -6.26
C TYR A 155 12.40 -4.47 -5.53
N VAL A 156 13.67 -4.49 -5.14
CA VAL A 156 14.32 -3.37 -4.44
C VAL A 156 14.25 -2.10 -5.27
N SER A 157 14.58 -2.18 -6.56
CA SER A 157 14.51 -1.04 -7.47
C SER A 157 13.07 -0.53 -7.68
N SER A 158 12.08 -1.42 -7.76
CA SER A 158 10.68 -1.01 -7.81
C SER A 158 10.25 -0.23 -6.56
N LYS A 159 10.72 -0.65 -5.37
CA LYS A 159 10.40 0.04 -4.12
C LYS A 159 11.15 1.38 -3.98
N GLY A 160 12.32 1.51 -4.60
CA GLY A 160 13.01 2.80 -4.79
C GLY A 160 12.22 3.74 -5.72
N ALA A 161 11.67 3.22 -6.82
CA ALA A 161 10.80 3.99 -7.71
C ALA A 161 9.56 4.54 -6.97
N VAL A 162 8.96 3.77 -6.05
CA VAL A 162 7.84 4.24 -5.23
C VAL A 162 8.22 5.43 -4.37
N VAL A 163 9.43 5.46 -3.80
CA VAL A 163 9.94 6.61 -3.02
C VAL A 163 10.06 7.85 -3.89
N ALA A 164 10.66 7.71 -5.08
CA ALA A 164 10.81 8.81 -6.03
C ALA A 164 9.44 9.35 -6.49
N MET A 165 8.50 8.45 -6.85
CA MET A 165 7.13 8.82 -7.22
C MET A 165 6.41 9.55 -6.09
N THR A 166 6.56 9.10 -4.84
CA THR A 166 5.96 9.75 -3.67
C THR A 166 6.37 11.21 -3.58
N ARG A 167 7.65 11.51 -3.76
CA ARG A 167 8.18 12.88 -3.68
C ARG A 167 7.74 13.74 -4.86
N SER A 168 7.74 13.21 -6.09
CA SER A 168 7.28 13.93 -7.28
C SER A 168 5.79 14.26 -7.19
N LEU A 169 4.96 13.26 -6.87
CA LEU A 169 3.52 13.45 -6.73
C LEU A 169 3.15 14.40 -5.58
N ALA A 170 3.92 14.40 -4.49
CA ALA A 170 3.73 15.35 -3.39
C ALA A 170 3.90 16.81 -3.86
N ARG A 171 4.87 17.07 -4.74
CA ARG A 171 5.06 18.43 -5.34
C ARG A 171 3.93 18.78 -6.31
N GLU A 172 3.52 17.86 -7.19
CA GLU A 172 2.48 18.10 -8.19
C GLU A 172 1.08 18.28 -7.59
N LEU A 173 0.81 17.67 -6.44
CA LEU A 173 -0.52 17.65 -5.82
C LEU A 173 -0.66 18.56 -4.61
N GLY A 174 0.43 19.17 -4.15
CA GLY A 174 0.46 20.03 -2.96
C GLY A 174 -0.48 21.23 -3.05
N ASP A 175 -0.55 21.92 -4.18
CA ASP A 175 -1.43 23.08 -4.40
C ASP A 175 -2.93 22.73 -4.30
N TYR A 176 -3.26 21.44 -4.34
CA TYR A 176 -4.62 20.94 -4.17
C TYR A 176 -4.90 20.42 -2.76
N ASN A 177 -4.01 20.66 -1.78
CA ASN A 177 -4.08 20.08 -0.43
C ASN A 177 -4.16 18.55 -0.42
N ILE A 178 -3.46 17.90 -1.33
CA ILE A 178 -3.35 16.45 -1.40
C ILE A 178 -1.98 16.05 -0.84
N ASN A 179 -1.98 15.29 0.25
CA ASN A 179 -0.76 14.74 0.83
C ASN A 179 -0.41 13.41 0.15
N VAL A 180 0.86 13.24 -0.18
CA VAL A 180 1.38 11.98 -0.73
C VAL A 180 2.57 11.55 0.12
N ASN A 181 2.41 10.45 0.84
CA ASN A 181 3.46 9.89 1.71
C ASN A 181 3.63 8.40 1.44
N ALA A 182 4.69 7.82 1.96
CA ALA A 182 4.92 6.39 1.89
C ALA A 182 5.14 5.79 3.28
N ILE A 183 4.74 4.53 3.43
CA ILE A 183 5.16 3.65 4.52
C ILE A 183 6.16 2.63 3.96
N ALA A 184 7.22 2.37 4.72
CA ALA A 184 8.25 1.39 4.39
C ALA A 184 8.27 0.25 5.44
N PRO A 185 7.45 -0.78 5.26
CA PRO A 185 7.42 -1.93 6.17
C PRO A 185 8.73 -2.70 6.16
N GLY A 186 9.13 -3.19 7.34
CA GLY A 186 10.10 -4.27 7.48
C GLY A 186 9.51 -5.62 7.09
N GLN A 187 10.28 -6.69 7.33
CA GLN A 187 9.77 -8.03 7.15
C GLN A 187 8.63 -8.29 8.13
N THR A 188 7.42 -8.35 7.60
CA THR A 188 6.17 -8.48 8.35
C THR A 188 5.64 -9.91 8.22
N MET A 189 5.16 -10.50 9.31
CA MET A 189 4.59 -11.86 9.35
C MET A 189 3.20 -11.87 8.72
N SER A 190 3.15 -11.71 7.40
CA SER A 190 1.97 -11.89 6.57
C SER A 190 1.96 -13.30 5.99
N GLU A 191 0.82 -13.74 5.42
CA GLU A 191 0.68 -15.05 4.78
C GLU A 191 1.76 -15.29 3.70
N ALA A 192 2.17 -14.23 3.00
CA ALA A 192 3.24 -14.29 2.00
C ALA A 192 4.62 -14.59 2.62
N ASN A 193 4.91 -14.07 3.82
CA ASN A 193 6.17 -14.30 4.51
C ASN A 193 6.17 -15.60 5.33
N LEU A 194 5.04 -16.02 5.87
CA LEU A 194 4.91 -17.31 6.55
C LEU A 194 5.31 -18.49 5.63
N LYS A 195 5.02 -18.37 4.33
CA LYS A 195 5.42 -19.36 3.32
C LYS A 195 6.93 -19.41 3.03
N ARG A 196 7.73 -18.42 3.46
CA ARG A 196 9.18 -18.31 3.21
C ARG A 196 10.07 -19.01 4.24
N GLY A 197 9.47 -19.56 5.29
CA GLY A 197 10.14 -20.38 6.29
C GLY A 197 10.78 -19.61 7.45
N GLU A 198 11.13 -20.36 8.49
CA GLU A 198 11.61 -19.84 9.78
C GLU A 198 13.01 -19.20 9.71
N GLU A 199 13.88 -19.66 8.81
CA GLU A 199 15.25 -19.11 8.69
C GLU A 199 15.24 -17.63 8.28
N THR A 200 14.34 -17.27 7.35
CA THR A 200 14.20 -15.87 6.89
C THR A 200 13.73 -14.97 8.03
N ASP A 201 12.86 -15.49 8.90
CA ASP A 201 12.36 -14.78 10.07
C ASP A 201 13.44 -14.61 11.14
N ALA A 202 14.18 -15.68 11.45
CA ALA A 202 15.29 -15.66 12.42
C ALA A 202 16.39 -14.66 12.02
N HIS A 203 16.71 -14.57 10.72
CA HIS A 203 17.67 -13.58 10.20
C HIS A 203 17.15 -12.15 10.43
N SER A 204 15.89 -11.89 10.10
CA SER A 204 15.27 -10.58 10.30
C SER A 204 15.22 -10.17 11.77
N LEU A 205 14.92 -11.10 12.68
CA LEU A 205 14.92 -10.88 14.13
C LEU A 205 16.33 -10.50 14.68
N ARG A 206 17.38 -11.12 14.14
CA ARG A 206 18.76 -10.76 14.54
C ARG A 206 19.11 -9.32 14.21
N LEU A 207 18.72 -8.85 13.02
CA LEU A 207 19.03 -7.50 12.56
C LEU A 207 18.16 -6.42 13.23
N ARG A 208 16.97 -6.79 13.72
CA ARG A 208 16.02 -5.85 14.31
C ARG A 208 16.43 -5.43 15.71
N LEU A 209 16.29 -4.13 16.04
CA LEU A 209 16.56 -3.64 17.40
C LEU A 209 15.45 -4.04 18.37
N LEU A 210 14.19 -3.90 17.97
CA LEU A 210 13.05 -4.39 18.74
C LEU A 210 12.90 -5.90 18.51
N LYS A 211 13.26 -6.73 19.51
CA LYS A 211 13.43 -8.18 19.41
C LYS A 211 12.11 -8.95 19.41
N ARG A 212 11.15 -8.53 18.59
CA ARG A 212 9.90 -9.27 18.33
C ARG A 212 9.57 -9.29 16.85
N ARG A 213 8.70 -10.21 16.47
CA ARG A 213 8.17 -10.26 15.10
C ARG A 213 7.35 -9.02 14.79
N LEU A 214 7.51 -8.48 13.60
CA LEU A 214 6.65 -7.43 13.07
C LEU A 214 5.41 -8.10 12.46
N VAL A 215 4.24 -7.74 12.98
CA VAL A 215 2.95 -8.26 12.49
C VAL A 215 2.21 -7.17 11.71
N PRO A 216 1.24 -7.52 10.84
CA PRO A 216 0.50 -6.53 10.05
C PRO A 216 -0.15 -5.42 10.89
N GLU A 217 -0.59 -5.74 12.11
CA GLU A 217 -1.21 -4.79 13.04
C GLU A 217 -0.28 -3.64 13.42
N ASP A 218 1.02 -3.88 13.51
CA ASP A 218 2.03 -2.85 13.83
C ASP A 218 2.08 -1.74 12.77
N LEU A 219 1.64 -2.02 11.56
CA LEU A 219 1.66 -1.10 10.42
C LEU A 219 0.40 -0.24 10.33
N VAL A 220 -0.72 -0.74 10.88
CA VAL A 220 -2.06 -0.12 10.74
C VAL A 220 -2.07 1.29 11.30
N GLY A 221 -1.51 1.50 12.48
CA GLY A 221 -1.47 2.82 13.14
C GLY A 221 -0.81 3.89 12.27
N THR A 222 0.27 3.54 11.56
CA THR A 222 0.97 4.47 10.66
C THR A 222 0.12 4.80 9.44
N VAL A 223 -0.56 3.83 8.83
CA VAL A 223 -1.44 4.10 7.68
C VAL A 223 -2.63 4.94 8.10
N VAL A 224 -3.24 4.67 9.25
CA VAL A 224 -4.33 5.50 9.79
C VAL A 224 -3.85 6.93 10.05
N TYR A 225 -2.67 7.13 10.67
CA TYR A 225 -2.07 8.45 10.86
C TYR A 225 -1.89 9.19 9.53
N LEU A 226 -1.24 8.56 8.55
CA LEU A 226 -1.01 9.16 7.22
C LEU A 226 -2.31 9.44 6.45
N SER A 227 -3.40 8.75 6.78
CA SER A 227 -4.72 8.91 6.17
C SER A 227 -5.59 9.95 6.89
N SER A 228 -5.21 10.40 8.08
CA SER A 228 -5.98 11.32 8.92
C SER A 228 -5.54 12.78 8.81
N SER A 229 -6.27 13.69 9.45
CA SER A 229 -5.88 15.10 9.60
C SER A 229 -4.64 15.30 10.46
N ASP A 230 -4.26 14.33 11.28
CA ASP A 230 -3.06 14.41 12.13
C ASP A 230 -1.77 14.55 11.30
N SER A 231 -1.82 14.19 10.01
CA SER A 231 -0.71 14.29 9.06
C SER A 231 -0.91 15.39 8.00
N ASP A 232 -1.77 16.39 8.22
CA ASP A 232 -2.08 17.40 7.18
C ASP A 232 -0.84 18.22 6.73
N MET A 233 0.15 18.42 7.60
CA MET A 233 1.42 19.08 7.25
C MET A 233 2.55 18.14 6.83
N MET A 234 2.24 16.85 6.63
CA MET A 234 3.22 15.86 6.18
C MET A 234 2.95 15.46 4.73
N THR A 235 3.92 15.72 3.83
CA THR A 235 3.88 15.26 2.44
C THR A 235 5.28 14.97 1.91
N GLY A 236 5.42 14.05 0.96
CA GLY A 236 6.69 13.64 0.38
C GLY A 236 7.57 12.76 1.30
N GLN A 237 7.05 12.32 2.45
CA GLN A 237 7.81 11.59 3.47
C GLN A 237 7.69 10.08 3.32
N VAL A 238 8.69 9.39 3.86
CA VAL A 238 8.71 7.92 3.96
C VAL A 238 8.83 7.55 5.43
N LEU A 239 7.82 6.89 5.99
CA LEU A 239 7.86 6.39 7.36
C LEU A 239 8.32 4.93 7.40
N LEU A 240 9.48 4.71 7.99
CA LEU A 240 10.05 3.39 8.16
C LEU A 240 9.43 2.71 9.40
N VAL A 241 8.82 1.53 9.19
CA VAL A 241 8.21 0.73 10.27
C VAL A 241 8.78 -0.69 10.17
N ASP A 242 9.94 -0.90 10.78
CA ASP A 242 10.71 -2.14 10.64
C ASP A 242 11.38 -2.62 11.94
N GLY A 243 11.06 -1.96 13.06
CA GLY A 243 11.64 -2.28 14.37
C GLY A 243 13.12 -1.93 14.50
N GLY A 244 13.60 -0.96 13.71
CA GLY A 244 14.98 -0.50 13.74
C GLY A 244 15.95 -1.41 12.99
N THR A 245 15.50 -2.00 11.87
CA THR A 245 16.38 -2.79 10.99
C THR A 245 17.16 -1.89 10.02
N ALA A 246 16.64 -0.73 9.68
CA ALA A 246 17.28 0.28 8.84
C ALA A 246 16.96 1.69 9.34
N PHE A 247 17.78 2.65 8.89
CA PHE A 247 17.64 4.08 9.17
C PHE A 247 17.82 4.88 7.87
N HIS A 248 17.36 6.14 7.85
CA HIS A 248 17.56 7.10 6.76
C HIS A 248 17.70 8.52 7.29
#